data_4b1009766cd955e567c152db4e321e97
#
_entry.id   4b1009766cd955e567c152db4e321e97
#
_cell.length_a   1.000
_cell.length_b   1.000
_cell.length_c   1.000
_cell.angle_alpha   90.00
_cell.angle_beta   90.00
_cell.angle_gamma   90.00
#
_symmetry.space_group_name_H-M   'P 1'
#
loop_
_entity.id
_entity.type
_entity.pdbx_description
1 polymer ?
#
loop_
_entity_poly.entity_id
_entity_poly.type
_entity_poly.pdbx_seq_one_letter_code
_entity_poly.pdbx_strand_id
1 'polypeptide(L)'
;MKVTYTKERMREEWKKRRWLEPLRADCRIRRSDGIDLDAYAETEMRQWYLELLATAPAGLLAPTDLTLTSTVKRTASGTAYVELPDTVVRVVSVRLAGWQRDAMIASGPHDPLAMRQANRFARGGVEHPVAVVNGHRLELYSAANPDSTPMLESLLVITDTGSETYKFDERAWLLVERAG
;
A
#
# COMPACT_ATOMS: atom_id res chain seq x y z
N MET A 1 -3.77 -2.03 18.34
CA MET A 1 -2.87 -3.21 18.29
C MET A 1 -2.93 -3.79 16.89
N LYS A 2 -1.78 -4.14 16.30
CA LYS A 2 -1.76 -4.81 14.98
C LYS A 2 -2.28 -6.23 15.11
N VAL A 3 -3.25 -6.60 14.29
CA VAL A 3 -3.90 -7.91 14.29
C VAL A 3 -3.79 -8.55 12.91
N THR A 4 -3.85 -9.87 12.90
CA THR A 4 -3.96 -10.66 11.67
C THR A 4 -5.24 -11.48 11.77
N TYR A 5 -6.12 -11.30 10.79
CA TYR A 5 -7.35 -12.08 10.67
C TYR A 5 -7.22 -13.09 9.54
N THR A 6 -7.74 -14.30 9.76
CA THR A 6 -8.07 -15.20 8.65
C THR A 6 -9.31 -14.69 7.92
N LYS A 7 -9.56 -15.16 6.72
CA LYS A 7 -10.75 -14.81 5.93
C LYS A 7 -12.06 -15.01 6.71
N GLU A 8 -12.21 -16.16 7.34
CA GLU A 8 -13.42 -16.50 8.10
C GLU A 8 -13.63 -15.55 9.28
N ARG A 9 -12.58 -15.34 10.08
CA ARG A 9 -12.65 -14.45 11.23
C ARG A 9 -12.90 -13.01 10.82
N MET A 10 -12.29 -12.57 9.73
CA MET A 10 -12.51 -11.23 9.18
C MET A 10 -13.95 -11.04 8.73
N ARG A 11 -14.55 -12.04 8.05
CA ARG A 11 -15.95 -12.03 7.63
C ARG A 11 -16.91 -11.95 8.81
N GLU A 12 -16.67 -12.73 9.88
CA GLU A 12 -17.48 -12.68 11.11
C GLU A 12 -17.43 -11.30 11.76
N GLU A 13 -16.24 -10.72 11.91
CA GLU A 13 -16.09 -9.38 12.49
C GLU A 13 -16.72 -8.30 11.59
N TRP A 14 -16.64 -8.45 10.27
CA TRP A 14 -17.29 -7.57 9.32
C TRP A 14 -18.81 -7.58 9.46
N LYS A 15 -19.41 -8.77 9.48
CA LYS A 15 -20.86 -8.96 9.65
C LYS A 15 -21.37 -8.32 10.95
N LYS A 16 -20.67 -8.56 12.06
CA LYS A 16 -21.02 -7.97 13.37
C LYS A 16 -21.05 -6.43 13.31
N ARG A 17 -20.08 -5.82 12.65
CA ARG A 17 -19.94 -4.36 12.56
C ARG A 17 -20.89 -3.72 11.58
N ARG A 18 -21.26 -4.43 10.52
CA ARG A 18 -22.19 -3.95 9.48
C ARG A 18 -23.63 -4.38 9.72
N TRP A 19 -23.92 -5.04 10.84
CA TRP A 19 -25.27 -5.49 11.21
C TRP A 19 -25.90 -6.40 10.15
N LEU A 20 -25.09 -7.17 9.42
CA LEU A 20 -25.56 -8.08 8.39
C LEU A 20 -26.17 -9.36 8.96
N GLU A 21 -25.96 -9.64 10.25
CA GLU A 21 -26.57 -10.77 10.96
C GLU A 21 -27.39 -10.28 12.14
N PRO A 22 -28.56 -10.90 12.42
CA PRO A 22 -29.30 -10.63 13.64
C PRO A 22 -28.47 -11.05 14.86
N LEU A 23 -28.46 -10.20 15.89
CA LEU A 23 -27.71 -10.41 17.15
C LEU A 23 -28.16 -11.62 17.97
N ARG A 24 -29.23 -12.33 17.58
CA ARG A 24 -29.76 -13.51 18.25
C ARG A 24 -29.59 -14.75 17.39
N ALA A 25 -28.85 -15.71 17.90
CA ALA A 25 -28.60 -17.01 17.28
C ALA A 25 -29.87 -17.82 16.95
N ASP A 26 -31.03 -17.45 17.53
CA ASP A 26 -32.29 -18.19 17.43
C ASP A 26 -33.13 -17.82 16.19
N CYS A 27 -32.79 -16.76 15.49
CA CYS A 27 -33.48 -16.36 14.25
C CYS A 27 -32.74 -16.86 13.02
N ARG A 28 -33.01 -18.11 12.60
CA ARG A 28 -32.69 -18.59 11.25
C ARG A 28 -33.64 -17.95 10.25
N ILE A 29 -33.43 -16.70 9.91
CA ILE A 29 -34.14 -16.07 8.80
C ILE A 29 -33.51 -16.62 7.53
N ARG A 30 -34.18 -17.59 6.89
CA ARG A 30 -33.87 -17.97 5.52
C ARG A 30 -34.40 -16.84 4.62
N ARG A 31 -33.50 -16.11 4.00
CA ARG A 31 -33.87 -15.18 2.94
C ARG A 31 -34.41 -15.97 1.75
N SER A 32 -35.57 -15.54 1.24
CA SER A 32 -36.23 -16.14 0.07
C SER A 32 -35.82 -15.46 -1.24
N ASP A 33 -34.97 -14.42 -1.18
CA ASP A 33 -34.55 -13.61 -2.33
C ASP A 33 -33.33 -14.17 -3.08
N GLY A 34 -32.79 -15.29 -2.63
CA GLY A 34 -31.64 -15.96 -3.29
C GLY A 34 -30.30 -15.25 -3.10
N ILE A 35 -30.22 -14.21 -2.27
CA ILE A 35 -28.97 -13.48 -2.03
C ILE A 35 -28.10 -14.26 -1.05
N ASP A 36 -26.87 -14.60 -1.48
CA ASP A 36 -25.84 -15.15 -0.62
C ASP A 36 -25.17 -14.00 0.18
N LEU A 37 -25.58 -13.88 1.46
CA LEU A 37 -25.02 -12.85 2.34
C LEU A 37 -23.54 -13.04 2.64
N ASP A 38 -23.04 -14.28 2.59
CA ASP A 38 -21.63 -14.56 2.81
C ASP A 38 -20.79 -14.05 1.65
N ALA A 39 -21.20 -14.33 0.43
CA ALA A 39 -20.53 -13.84 -0.77
C ALA A 39 -20.58 -12.31 -0.86
N TYR A 40 -21.72 -11.70 -0.50
CA TYR A 40 -21.87 -10.25 -0.43
C TYR A 40 -20.90 -9.65 0.60
N ALA A 41 -20.90 -10.18 1.83
CA ALA A 41 -20.04 -9.71 2.91
C ALA A 41 -18.55 -9.86 2.55
N GLU A 42 -18.15 -10.94 1.89
CA GLU A 42 -16.78 -11.15 1.42
C GLU A 42 -16.35 -10.09 0.39
N THR A 43 -17.23 -9.77 -0.53
CA THR A 43 -16.98 -8.75 -1.57
C THR A 43 -16.79 -7.36 -0.94
N GLU A 44 -17.73 -6.94 -0.11
CA GLU A 44 -17.68 -5.65 0.60
C GLU A 44 -16.45 -5.53 1.50
N MET A 45 -16.17 -6.56 2.29
CA MET A 45 -15.02 -6.66 3.17
C MET A 45 -13.71 -6.54 2.39
N ARG A 46 -13.61 -7.22 1.26
CA ARG A 46 -12.42 -7.21 0.40
C ARG A 46 -12.20 -5.83 -0.22
N GLN A 47 -13.26 -5.22 -0.72
CA GLN A 47 -13.21 -3.88 -1.29
C GLN A 47 -12.77 -2.85 -0.26
N TRP A 48 -13.36 -2.87 0.93
CA TRP A 48 -12.95 -2.02 2.04
C TRP A 48 -11.48 -2.20 2.42
N TYR A 49 -11.01 -3.45 2.48
CA TYR A 49 -9.62 -3.72 2.82
C TYR A 49 -8.64 -3.18 1.77
N LEU A 50 -8.94 -3.32 0.49
CA LEU A 50 -8.13 -2.74 -0.58
C LEU A 50 -8.10 -1.21 -0.50
N GLU A 51 -9.22 -0.58 -0.22
CA GLU A 51 -9.29 0.86 0.01
C GLU A 51 -8.49 1.28 1.24
N LEU A 52 -8.57 0.51 2.32
CA LEU A 52 -7.77 0.71 3.53
C LEU A 52 -6.27 0.67 3.21
N LEU A 53 -5.80 -0.34 2.47
CA LEU A 53 -4.41 -0.45 2.06
C LEU A 53 -3.96 0.74 1.20
N ALA A 54 -4.83 1.24 0.34
CA ALA A 54 -4.53 2.35 -0.56
C ALA A 54 -4.49 3.71 0.16
N THR A 55 -5.38 3.95 1.13
CA THR A 55 -5.65 5.31 1.63
C THR A 55 -5.29 5.52 3.10
N ALA A 56 -5.36 4.48 3.95
CA ALA A 56 -5.19 4.65 5.38
C ALA A 56 -3.76 5.08 5.76
N PRO A 57 -3.60 5.81 6.88
CA PRO A 57 -2.28 6.12 7.42
C PRO A 57 -1.43 4.85 7.62
N ALA A 58 -0.15 4.89 7.22
CA ALA A 58 0.75 3.73 7.32
C ALA A 58 0.87 3.16 8.75
N GLY A 59 0.65 4.00 9.77
CA GLY A 59 0.63 3.56 11.18
C GLY A 59 -0.52 2.60 11.52
N LEU A 60 -1.61 2.60 10.75
CA LEU A 60 -2.72 1.67 10.89
C LEU A 60 -2.53 0.37 10.11
N LEU A 61 -1.50 0.29 9.29
CA LEU A 61 -1.19 -0.86 8.44
C LEU A 61 0.07 -1.57 8.95
N ALA A 62 0.42 -2.68 8.30
CA ALA A 62 1.66 -3.41 8.56
C ALA A 62 2.59 -3.26 7.36
N PRO A 63 3.41 -2.19 7.29
CA PRO A 63 4.35 -2.02 6.19
C PRO A 63 5.32 -3.20 6.10
N THR A 64 5.63 -3.60 4.89
CA THR A 64 6.62 -4.63 4.57
C THR A 64 7.92 -3.92 4.17
N ASP A 65 9.02 -4.37 4.72
CA ASP A 65 10.35 -3.88 4.36
C ASP A 65 10.91 -4.71 3.19
N LEU A 66 11.14 -4.06 2.06
CA LEU A 66 11.71 -4.65 0.86
C LEU A 66 13.17 -4.24 0.64
N THR A 67 13.82 -3.59 1.60
CA THR A 67 15.18 -3.05 1.45
C THR A 67 16.20 -4.11 1.02
N LEU A 68 16.17 -5.28 1.67
CA LEU A 68 17.14 -6.34 1.42
C LEU A 68 16.77 -7.25 0.22
N THR A 69 15.49 -7.26 -0.15
CA THR A 69 14.98 -8.14 -1.23
C THR A 69 14.93 -7.45 -2.59
N SER A 70 15.03 -6.12 -2.60
CA SER A 70 14.95 -5.32 -3.82
C SER A 70 16.33 -4.91 -4.32
N THR A 71 16.50 -4.94 -5.63
CA THR A 71 17.75 -4.51 -6.29
C THR A 71 17.49 -3.20 -7.04
N VAL A 72 18.37 -2.23 -6.83
CA VAL A 72 18.36 -0.99 -7.60
C VAL A 72 19.03 -1.21 -8.94
N LYS A 73 18.35 -0.84 -10.02
CA LYS A 73 18.85 -0.90 -11.39
C LYS A 73 18.98 0.52 -11.94
N ARG A 74 19.80 0.70 -12.99
CA ARG A 74 19.92 1.97 -13.72
C ARG A 74 19.28 1.84 -15.09
N THR A 75 18.67 2.93 -15.53
CA THR A 75 18.26 3.10 -16.93
C THR A 75 19.41 3.61 -17.76
N ALA A 76 19.31 3.49 -19.08
CA ALA A 76 20.27 4.10 -20.02
C ALA A 76 20.34 5.64 -19.87
N SER A 77 19.30 6.27 -19.37
CA SER A 77 19.24 7.71 -19.08
C SER A 77 19.88 8.11 -17.75
N GLY A 78 20.44 7.15 -16.99
CA GLY A 78 21.09 7.38 -15.70
C GLY A 78 20.15 7.51 -14.50
N THR A 79 18.84 7.35 -14.68
CA THR A 79 17.87 7.28 -13.59
C THR A 79 17.93 5.91 -12.93
N ALA A 80 17.89 5.84 -11.61
CA ALA A 80 17.80 4.58 -10.90
C ALA A 80 16.32 4.14 -10.79
N TYR A 81 16.10 2.84 -10.67
CA TYR A 81 14.75 2.31 -10.41
C TYR A 81 14.80 0.98 -9.64
N VAL A 82 13.68 0.67 -9.00
CA VAL A 82 13.43 -0.62 -8.34
C VAL A 82 12.19 -1.23 -8.97
N GLU A 83 12.22 -2.52 -9.25
CA GLU A 83 11.04 -3.28 -9.65
C GLU A 83 10.26 -3.69 -8.40
N LEU A 84 8.99 -3.31 -8.36
CA LEU A 84 8.09 -3.62 -7.25
C LEU A 84 7.31 -4.90 -7.57
N PRO A 85 7.15 -5.83 -6.59
CA PRO A 85 6.25 -6.96 -6.74
C PRO A 85 4.80 -6.52 -7.00
N ASP A 86 4.03 -7.35 -7.72
CA ASP A 86 2.62 -7.10 -8.04
C ASP A 86 1.73 -6.95 -6.80
N THR A 87 2.18 -7.51 -5.68
CA THR A 87 1.49 -7.39 -4.38
C THR A 87 1.60 -6.01 -3.74
N VAL A 88 2.46 -5.13 -4.24
CA VAL A 88 2.65 -3.78 -3.68
C VAL A 88 1.48 -2.89 -4.10
N VAL A 89 0.73 -2.41 -3.10
CA VAL A 89 -0.38 -1.46 -3.30
C VAL A 89 0.13 -0.02 -3.33
N ARG A 90 1.05 0.33 -2.42
CA ARG A 90 1.69 1.65 -2.41
C ARG A 90 3.04 1.64 -1.71
N VAL A 91 3.86 2.60 -2.05
CA VAL A 91 5.13 2.89 -1.37
C VAL A 91 4.87 3.84 -0.20
N VAL A 92 5.43 3.52 0.97
CA VAL A 92 5.33 4.35 2.18
C VAL A 92 6.52 5.29 2.29
N SER A 93 7.73 4.73 2.16
CA SER A 93 8.97 5.50 2.17
C SER A 93 10.04 4.79 1.36
N VAL A 94 10.94 5.55 0.79
CA VAL A 94 12.14 5.06 0.12
C VAL A 94 13.31 6.00 0.36
N ARG A 95 14.48 5.42 0.61
CA ARG A 95 15.73 6.14 0.77
C ARG A 95 16.88 5.39 0.11
N LEU A 96 17.67 6.12 -0.65
CA LEU A 96 18.96 5.63 -1.15
C LEU A 96 20.10 6.10 -0.25
N ALA A 97 21.14 5.30 -0.19
CA ALA A 97 22.39 5.72 0.42
C ALA A 97 22.89 7.02 -0.22
N GLY A 98 23.23 7.98 0.61
CA GLY A 98 23.64 9.31 0.20
C GLY A 98 22.51 10.34 0.05
N TRP A 99 21.24 9.95 0.16
CA TRP A 99 20.15 10.92 0.32
C TRP A 99 20.07 11.42 1.76
N GLN A 100 19.80 12.71 1.94
CA GLN A 100 19.74 13.30 3.27
C GLN A 100 18.42 12.99 4.00
N ARG A 101 17.39 12.63 3.24
CA ARG A 101 16.05 12.29 3.75
C ARG A 101 15.38 11.26 2.86
N ASP A 102 14.24 10.76 3.31
CA ASP A 102 13.35 9.96 2.49
C ASP A 102 12.84 10.75 1.29
N ALA A 103 12.64 10.09 0.16
CA ALA A 103 12.11 10.72 -1.03
C ALA A 103 10.65 11.13 -0.87
N MET A 104 10.29 12.25 -1.48
CA MET A 104 8.89 12.57 -1.76
C MET A 104 8.38 11.62 -2.84
N ILE A 105 7.25 10.96 -2.57
CA ILE A 105 6.70 9.95 -3.47
C ILE A 105 5.61 10.60 -4.33
N ALA A 106 5.84 10.58 -5.64
CA ALA A 106 4.84 10.94 -6.64
C ALA A 106 4.03 9.69 -7.02
N SER A 107 2.72 9.82 -7.03
CA SER A 107 1.79 8.71 -7.24
C SER A 107 1.72 8.21 -8.69
N GLY A 108 2.32 8.92 -9.62
CA GLY A 108 2.37 8.55 -11.03
C GLY A 108 3.14 9.54 -11.88
N PRO A 109 3.34 9.25 -13.18
CA PRO A 109 4.11 10.09 -14.11
C PRO A 109 3.46 11.46 -14.37
N HIS A 110 2.17 11.61 -14.15
CA HIS A 110 1.42 12.87 -14.31
C HIS A 110 1.36 13.72 -13.05
N ASP A 111 1.90 13.23 -11.94
CA ASP A 111 2.04 14.02 -10.72
C ASP A 111 2.96 15.23 -10.97
N PRO A 112 2.62 16.44 -10.49
CA PRO A 112 3.47 17.62 -10.63
C PRO A 112 4.91 17.42 -10.14
N LEU A 113 5.12 16.62 -9.10
CA LEU A 113 6.47 16.26 -8.63
C LEU A 113 7.22 15.42 -9.67
N ALA A 114 6.54 14.46 -10.31
CA ALA A 114 7.13 13.63 -11.37
C ALA A 114 7.46 14.44 -12.60
N MET A 115 6.54 15.31 -13.04
CA MET A 115 6.76 16.17 -14.22
C MET A 115 7.98 17.08 -14.07
N ARG A 116 8.24 17.59 -12.86
CA ARG A 116 9.45 18.38 -12.57
C ARG A 116 10.74 17.57 -12.72
N GLN A 117 10.70 16.24 -12.53
CA GLN A 117 11.88 15.38 -12.66
C GLN A 117 12.34 15.19 -14.11
N ALA A 118 11.48 15.45 -15.10
CA ALA A 118 11.84 15.44 -16.51
C ALA A 118 12.93 16.46 -16.82
N ASN A 119 12.90 17.62 -16.16
CA ASN A 119 13.94 18.64 -16.28
C ASN A 119 15.06 18.38 -15.28
N ARG A 120 16.26 18.00 -15.78
CA ARG A 120 17.43 17.72 -14.96
C ARG A 120 17.81 18.87 -14.02
N PHE A 121 17.62 20.11 -14.44
CA PHE A 121 17.98 21.30 -13.65
C PHE A 121 16.93 21.66 -12.56
N ALA A 122 15.73 21.08 -12.64
CA ALA A 122 14.67 21.30 -11.66
C ALA A 122 14.62 20.22 -10.57
N ARG A 123 15.52 19.24 -10.63
CA ARG A 123 15.59 18.15 -9.62
C ARG A 123 16.13 18.68 -8.30
N GLY A 124 15.54 18.21 -7.19
CA GLY A 124 15.94 18.64 -5.85
C GLY A 124 17.26 18.06 -5.33
N GLY A 125 17.95 17.25 -6.13
CA GLY A 125 19.20 16.61 -5.72
C GLY A 125 19.02 15.63 -4.57
N VAL A 126 20.10 15.38 -3.83
CA VAL A 126 20.13 14.46 -2.68
C VAL A 126 19.43 15.04 -1.43
N GLU A 127 19.22 16.35 -1.41
CA GLU A 127 18.55 17.03 -0.28
C GLU A 127 17.03 16.92 -0.36
N HIS A 128 16.48 16.92 -1.59
CA HIS A 128 15.05 16.82 -1.85
C HIS A 128 14.77 15.75 -2.91
N PRO A 129 15.10 14.47 -2.60
CA PRO A 129 14.92 13.39 -3.56
C PRO A 129 13.44 13.15 -3.84
N VAL A 130 13.16 12.71 -5.06
CA VAL A 130 11.82 12.34 -5.51
C VAL A 130 11.84 10.93 -6.05
N ALA A 131 10.86 10.15 -5.68
CA ALA A 131 10.57 8.84 -6.24
C ALA A 131 9.21 8.87 -6.95
N VAL A 132 9.11 8.25 -8.11
CA VAL A 132 7.89 8.22 -8.91
C VAL A 132 7.43 6.78 -9.07
N VAL A 133 6.18 6.51 -8.69
CA VAL A 133 5.57 5.21 -8.93
C VAL A 133 5.06 5.18 -10.37
N ASN A 134 5.61 4.30 -11.20
CA ASN A 134 5.24 4.13 -12.60
C ASN A 134 4.94 2.66 -12.88
N GLY A 135 3.67 2.26 -12.72
CA GLY A 135 3.25 0.87 -12.74
C GLY A 135 3.99 0.04 -11.68
N HIS A 136 4.67 -1.01 -12.10
CA HIS A 136 5.48 -1.87 -11.22
C HIS A 136 6.93 -1.37 -11.03
N ARG A 137 7.21 -0.11 -11.37
CA ARG A 137 8.53 0.48 -11.18
C ARG A 137 8.46 1.67 -10.25
N LEU A 138 9.40 1.73 -9.34
CA LEU A 138 9.69 2.90 -8.53
C LEU A 138 10.93 3.59 -9.12
N GLU A 139 10.73 4.67 -9.84
CA GLU A 139 11.81 5.48 -10.43
C GLU A 139 12.39 6.40 -9.37
N LEU A 140 13.72 6.39 -9.24
CA LEU A 140 14.45 7.08 -8.20
C LEU A 140 15.31 8.17 -8.85
N TYR A 141 14.93 9.41 -8.65
CA TYR A 141 15.62 10.56 -9.19
C TYR A 141 16.68 11.09 -8.24
N SER A 142 17.77 11.64 -8.79
CA SER A 142 18.88 12.22 -8.02
C SER A 142 19.71 11.20 -7.23
N ALA A 143 19.94 10.01 -7.78
CA ALA A 143 20.93 9.08 -7.23
C ALA A 143 22.30 9.77 -7.17
N ALA A 144 22.95 9.67 -6.01
CA ALA A 144 24.07 10.55 -5.63
C ALA A 144 25.34 10.44 -6.50
N ASN A 145 25.57 9.32 -7.14
CA ASN A 145 26.78 9.12 -7.94
C ASN A 145 26.45 8.40 -9.25
N PRO A 146 26.73 8.99 -10.41
CA PRO A 146 26.50 8.34 -11.71
C PRO A 146 27.38 7.10 -11.92
N ASP A 147 28.54 7.03 -11.27
CA ASP A 147 29.54 5.97 -11.50
C ASP A 147 29.43 4.79 -10.52
N SER A 148 28.59 4.89 -9.47
CA SER A 148 28.35 3.82 -8.51
C SER A 148 26.95 3.22 -8.64
N THR A 149 26.81 1.94 -8.30
CA THR A 149 25.50 1.31 -8.13
C THR A 149 24.83 1.89 -6.89
N PRO A 150 23.66 2.56 -7.03
CA PRO A 150 22.98 3.09 -5.87
C PRO A 150 22.47 1.95 -4.99
N MET A 151 22.57 2.10 -3.68
CA MET A 151 22.08 1.13 -2.70
C MET A 151 20.83 1.66 -2.00
N LEU A 152 19.87 0.78 -1.77
CA LEU A 152 18.74 1.08 -0.89
C LEU A 152 19.21 1.12 0.55
N GLU A 153 18.83 2.19 1.25
CA GLU A 153 18.94 2.32 2.70
C GLU A 153 17.65 1.91 3.38
N SER A 154 16.51 2.24 2.77
CA SER A 154 15.20 1.79 3.20
C SER A 154 14.20 1.75 2.04
N LEU A 155 13.30 0.76 2.06
CA LEU A 155 12.13 0.68 1.18
C LEU A 155 10.97 0.03 1.94
N LEU A 156 10.03 0.85 2.39
CA LEU A 156 8.83 0.41 3.07
C LEU A 156 7.62 0.52 2.14
N VAL A 157 6.88 -0.56 2.02
CA VAL A 157 5.70 -0.65 1.15
C VAL A 157 4.50 -1.23 1.89
N ILE A 158 3.31 -0.95 1.42
CA ILE A 158 2.09 -1.66 1.80
C ILE A 158 1.82 -2.71 0.73
N THR A 159 1.66 -3.94 1.18
CA THR A 159 1.39 -5.08 0.30
C THR A 159 0.01 -5.65 0.55
N ASP A 160 -0.64 -6.08 -0.51
CA ASP A 160 -1.82 -6.92 -0.43
C ASP A 160 -1.40 -8.37 -0.26
N THR A 161 -1.82 -8.99 0.84
CA THR A 161 -1.53 -10.40 1.16
C THR A 161 -2.53 -11.38 0.53
N GLY A 162 -3.40 -10.90 -0.36
CA GLY A 162 -4.45 -11.69 -0.98
C GLY A 162 -5.74 -11.74 -0.14
N SER A 163 -6.61 -12.70 -0.47
CA SER A 163 -7.94 -12.83 0.15
C SER A 163 -7.96 -13.69 1.42
N GLU A 164 -6.87 -14.37 1.75
CA GLU A 164 -6.84 -15.33 2.86
C GLU A 164 -6.45 -14.72 4.19
N THR A 165 -5.70 -13.60 4.18
CA THR A 165 -5.22 -12.94 5.39
C THR A 165 -5.34 -11.43 5.30
N TYR A 166 -5.74 -10.81 6.42
CA TYR A 166 -5.96 -9.38 6.56
C TYR A 166 -5.14 -8.86 7.73
N LYS A 167 -4.23 -7.90 7.48
CA LYS A 167 -3.30 -7.37 8.49
C LYS A 167 -3.45 -5.87 8.62
N PHE A 168 -3.90 -5.40 9.78
CA PHE A 168 -4.04 -3.98 10.07
C PHE A 168 -4.11 -3.73 11.58
N ASP A 169 -4.08 -2.48 12.01
CA ASP A 169 -4.33 -2.10 13.40
C ASP A 169 -5.83 -2.07 13.68
N GLU A 170 -6.27 -2.63 14.82
CA GLU A 170 -7.70 -2.66 15.20
C GLU A 170 -8.38 -1.30 15.13
N ARG A 171 -7.64 -0.21 15.33
CA ARG A 171 -8.16 1.15 15.19
C ARG A 171 -8.68 1.46 13.79
N ALA A 172 -8.26 0.71 12.77
CA ALA A 172 -8.77 0.88 11.41
C ALA A 172 -10.26 0.56 11.30
N TRP A 173 -10.82 -0.23 12.22
CA TRP A 173 -12.26 -0.47 12.29
C TRP A 173 -13.09 0.80 12.48
N LEU A 174 -12.54 1.83 13.12
CA LEU A 174 -13.21 3.12 13.26
C LEU A 174 -13.48 3.80 11.91
N LEU A 175 -12.76 3.43 10.86
CA LEU A 175 -12.99 3.93 9.51
C LEU A 175 -14.22 3.27 8.85
N VAL A 176 -14.57 2.05 9.24
CA VAL A 176 -15.79 1.36 8.79
C VAL A 176 -17.04 2.04 9.36
N GLU A 177 -17.00 2.38 10.65
CA GLU A 177 -18.14 2.96 11.38
C GLU A 177 -18.50 4.37 10.88
N ARG A 178 -17.54 5.08 10.29
CA ARG A 178 -17.73 6.45 9.75
C ARG A 178 -18.22 6.48 8.30
N ALA A 179 -18.12 5.37 7.59
CA ALA A 179 -18.51 5.28 6.17
C ALA A 179 -19.98 4.83 5.96
N GLY A 180 -20.72 4.62 7.02
CA GLY A 180 -22.17 4.33 7.04
C GLY A 180 -22.96 5.48 7.61
#